data_5608de56aa1409c60595c8feeb8e757d
#
_entry.id   5608de56aa1409c60595c8feeb8e757d
#
_cell.length_a   1.000
_cell.length_b   1.000
_cell.length_c   1.000
_cell.angle_alpha   90.00
_cell.angle_beta   90.00
_cell.angle_gamma   90.00
#
_symmetry.space_group_name_H-M   'P 1'
#
loop_
_entity.id
_entity.type
_entity.pdbx_description
1 polymer ?
#
loop_
_entity_poly.entity_id
_entity_poly.type
_entity_poly.pdbx_seq_one_letter_code
_entity_poly.pdbx_strand_id
1 'polypeptide(L)'
;PSGSQPGYRRPLVVVQSEEFNRSQIRTVIAVVITSNLRLAQAPGNVLLSAKSTGLDKNSVANVSQVITVDKSFLTEKVGKLTSTQIESISDGLRLVMSL
;
A
#
# COMPACT_ATOMS: atom_id res chain seq x y z
N PRO A 1 -16.30 -4.87 -8.44
CA PRO A 1 -15.91 -4.33 -8.63
C PRO A 1 -14.86 -4.14 -8.34
N SER A 2 -14.39 -4.75 -8.05
CA SER A 2 -13.27 -4.32 -7.98
C SER A 2 -13.39 -3.18 -7.22
N GLY A 3 -12.62 -2.83 -6.56
CA GLY A 3 -12.67 -1.58 -6.01
C GLY A 3 -13.37 -0.62 -6.88
N SER A 4 -13.97 -1.12 -7.88
CA SER A 4 -14.64 -0.31 -8.84
C SER A 4 -16.06 -0.02 -8.49
N GLN A 5 -16.54 -0.42 -7.37
CA GLN A 5 -17.89 -0.03 -6.97
C GLN A 5 -17.93 1.49 -6.85
N PRO A 6 -18.99 2.13 -7.32
CA PRO A 6 -19.12 3.57 -7.22
C PRO A 6 -18.92 4.06 -5.79
N GLY A 7 -18.07 5.03 -5.59
CA GLY A 7 -17.77 5.57 -4.27
C GLY A 7 -16.85 4.76 -3.42
N TYR A 8 -16.48 3.56 -3.86
CA TYR A 8 -15.59 2.71 -3.10
C TYR A 8 -14.15 3.15 -3.28
N ARG A 9 -13.45 3.38 -2.17
CA ARG A 9 -12.06 3.81 -2.21
C ARG A 9 -11.28 3.01 -1.19
N ARG A 10 -10.10 2.57 -1.58
CA ARG A 10 -9.20 1.86 -0.68
C ARG A 10 -7.82 2.46 -0.77
N PRO A 11 -7.18 2.69 0.36
CA PRO A 11 -5.81 3.19 0.32
C PRO A 11 -4.86 2.09 -0.11
N LEU A 12 -3.83 2.50 -0.84
CA LEU A 12 -2.78 1.62 -1.34
C LEU A 12 -1.44 2.28 -1.07
N VAL A 13 -0.40 1.47 -0.91
CA VAL A 13 0.98 1.95 -0.92
C VAL A 13 1.62 1.54 -2.22
N VAL A 14 2.04 2.51 -3.03
CA VAL A 14 2.78 2.22 -4.26
C VAL A 14 4.19 1.79 -3.85
N VAL A 15 4.58 0.58 -4.25
CA VAL A 15 5.85 -0.02 -3.82
C VAL A 15 6.86 -0.18 -4.94
N GLN A 16 6.51 0.27 -6.12
CA GLN A 16 7.39 0.16 -7.27
C GLN A 16 8.38 1.34 -7.28
N SER A 17 9.55 1.16 -7.88
CA SER A 17 10.57 2.19 -7.89
C SER A 17 10.11 3.44 -8.65
N GLU A 18 10.73 4.58 -8.32
CA GLU A 18 10.42 5.85 -8.96
C GLU A 18 10.60 5.82 -10.47
N GLU A 19 11.60 5.09 -10.94
CA GLU A 19 11.84 4.99 -12.38
C GLU A 19 10.67 4.39 -13.11
N PHE A 20 10.07 3.34 -12.54
CA PHE A 20 8.87 2.74 -13.11
C PHE A 20 7.65 3.64 -12.94
N ASN A 21 7.57 4.35 -11.81
CA ASN A 21 6.46 5.27 -11.59
C ASN A 21 6.42 6.38 -12.63
N ARG A 22 7.58 6.85 -13.07
CA ARG A 22 7.69 7.91 -14.06
C ARG A 22 7.71 7.43 -15.50
N SER A 23 7.72 6.11 -15.70
CA SER A 23 7.73 5.54 -17.04
C SER A 23 6.35 5.67 -17.69
N GLN A 24 6.28 5.33 -18.97
CA GLN A 24 5.01 5.32 -19.68
C GLN A 24 4.18 4.07 -19.40
N ILE A 25 4.67 3.17 -18.59
CA ILE A 25 3.91 2.01 -18.17
C ILE A 25 2.69 2.50 -17.41
N ARG A 26 1.52 2.03 -17.79
CA ARG A 26 0.25 2.55 -17.26
C ARG A 26 -0.15 1.95 -15.93
N THR A 27 0.57 0.96 -15.45
CA THR A 27 0.22 0.27 -14.20
C THR A 27 1.25 0.51 -13.12
N VAL A 28 0.84 0.35 -11.87
CA VAL A 28 1.73 0.38 -10.72
C VAL A 28 1.48 -0.83 -9.85
N ILE A 29 2.53 -1.25 -9.14
CA ILE A 29 2.43 -2.32 -8.16
C ILE A 29 2.22 -1.68 -6.79
N ALA A 30 1.26 -2.18 -6.06
CA ALA A 30 0.88 -1.59 -4.79
C ALA A 30 0.54 -2.67 -3.75
N VAL A 31 0.68 -2.29 -2.48
CA VAL A 31 0.27 -3.10 -1.35
C VAL A 31 -1.04 -2.54 -0.83
N VAL A 32 -2.00 -3.41 -0.58
CA VAL A 32 -3.32 -3.01 -0.06
C VAL A 32 -3.20 -2.62 1.41
N ILE A 33 -3.83 -1.52 1.77
CA ILE A 33 -3.93 -1.07 3.15
C ILE A 33 -5.32 -1.43 3.67
N THR A 34 -5.39 -2.00 4.86
CA THR A 34 -6.65 -2.41 5.48
C THR A 34 -6.82 -1.75 6.84
N SER A 35 -8.05 -1.46 7.22
CA SER A 35 -8.34 -0.97 8.58
C SER A 35 -8.53 -2.12 9.58
N ASN A 36 -8.42 -3.36 9.17
CA ASN A 36 -8.49 -4.49 10.07
C ASN A 36 -7.18 -4.64 10.83
N LEU A 37 -7.12 -4.09 12.03
CA LEU A 37 -5.88 -4.05 12.82
C LEU A 37 -5.41 -5.43 13.28
N ARG A 38 -6.26 -6.44 13.23
CA ARG A 38 -5.84 -7.81 13.55
C ARG A 38 -4.76 -8.31 12.61
N LEU A 39 -4.78 -7.80 11.38
CA LEU A 39 -3.80 -8.21 10.38
C LEU A 39 -2.39 -7.69 10.67
N ALA A 40 -2.24 -6.77 11.64
CA ALA A 40 -0.91 -6.34 12.06
C ALA A 40 -0.09 -7.49 12.64
N GLN A 41 -0.74 -8.56 13.10
CA GLN A 41 -0.04 -9.72 13.67
C GLN A 41 0.47 -10.68 12.60
N ALA A 42 0.02 -10.55 11.37
CA ALA A 42 0.51 -11.43 10.31
C ALA A 42 1.96 -11.08 9.95
N PRO A 43 2.79 -12.09 9.68
CA PRO A 43 4.21 -11.85 9.39
C PRO A 43 4.41 -10.86 8.24
N GLY A 44 5.28 -9.90 8.46
CA GLY A 44 5.63 -8.91 7.46
C GLY A 44 4.69 -7.72 7.34
N ASN A 45 3.50 -7.80 7.93
CA ASN A 45 2.55 -6.68 7.87
C ASN A 45 3.01 -5.53 8.75
N VAL A 46 2.66 -4.31 8.37
CA VAL A 46 3.14 -3.10 9.03
C VAL A 46 1.98 -2.23 9.49
N LEU A 47 1.97 -1.92 10.78
CA LEU A 47 0.98 -1.02 11.34
C LEU A 47 1.28 0.42 10.91
N LEU A 48 0.27 1.11 10.42
CA LEU A 48 0.38 2.49 9.94
C LEU A 48 -0.59 3.36 10.73
N SER A 49 -0.06 4.31 11.51
CA SER A 49 -0.93 5.18 12.29
C SER A 49 -1.56 6.24 11.40
N ALA A 50 -2.80 6.59 11.68
CA ALA A 50 -3.49 7.66 10.97
C ALA A 50 -2.73 8.97 11.12
N LYS A 51 -2.21 9.22 12.31
CA LYS A 51 -1.52 10.47 12.62
C LYS A 51 -0.29 10.70 11.75
N SER A 52 0.48 9.65 11.50
CA SER A 52 1.73 9.81 10.73
C SER A 52 1.54 9.69 9.24
N THR A 53 0.43 9.12 8.78
CA THR A 53 0.24 8.82 7.36
C THR A 53 -0.78 9.70 6.67
N GLY A 54 -1.65 10.35 7.43
CA GLY A 54 -2.76 11.10 6.85
C GLY A 54 -3.97 10.24 6.51
N LEU A 55 -3.94 8.95 6.84
CA LEU A 55 -5.10 8.08 6.66
C LEU A 55 -6.19 8.44 7.67
N ASP A 56 -7.43 8.11 7.34
CA ASP A 56 -8.57 8.38 8.23
C ASP A 56 -8.52 7.57 9.51
N LYS A 57 -7.93 6.39 9.46
CA LYS A 57 -7.88 5.46 10.59
C LYS A 57 -6.51 4.82 10.67
N ASN A 58 -6.16 4.34 11.87
CA ASN A 58 -5.02 3.45 11.99
C ASN A 58 -5.27 2.22 11.11
N SER A 59 -4.27 1.80 10.40
CA SER A 59 -4.40 0.80 9.36
C SER A 59 -3.19 -0.11 9.33
N VAL A 60 -3.23 -1.09 8.44
CA VAL A 60 -2.15 -2.08 8.29
C VAL A 60 -1.84 -2.21 6.81
N ALA A 61 -0.57 -2.14 6.46
CA ALA A 61 -0.12 -2.51 5.13
C ALA A 61 -0.06 -4.04 5.07
N ASN A 62 -0.91 -4.62 4.23
CA ASN A 62 -1.01 -6.08 4.14
C ASN A 62 -0.13 -6.57 3.00
N VAL A 63 1.11 -6.95 3.34
CA VAL A 63 2.12 -7.32 2.34
C VAL A 63 1.81 -8.61 1.57
N SER A 64 0.83 -9.38 2.02
CA SER A 64 0.40 -10.54 1.24
C SER A 64 -0.63 -10.18 0.18
N GLN A 65 -1.08 -8.94 0.13
CA GLN A 65 -1.97 -8.45 -0.93
C GLN A 65 -1.24 -7.44 -1.79
N VAL A 66 -0.43 -7.94 -2.70
CA VAL A 66 0.27 -7.12 -3.68
C VAL A 66 -0.55 -7.16 -4.96
N ILE A 67 -0.94 -6.00 -5.46
CA ILE A 67 -1.80 -5.91 -6.63
C ILE A 67 -1.20 -4.99 -7.68
N THR A 68 -1.62 -5.15 -8.91
CA THR A 68 -1.27 -4.27 -10.00
C THR A 68 -2.51 -3.48 -10.38
N VAL A 69 -2.40 -2.16 -10.40
CA VAL A 69 -3.53 -1.31 -10.75
C VAL A 69 -3.13 -0.33 -11.85
N ASP A 70 -4.08 0.09 -12.66
CA ASP A 70 -3.86 1.13 -13.65
C ASP A 70 -3.68 2.47 -12.93
N LYS A 71 -2.75 3.28 -13.40
CA LYS A 71 -2.47 4.59 -12.79
C LYS A 71 -3.73 5.48 -12.73
N SER A 72 -4.67 5.28 -13.64
CA SER A 72 -5.89 6.07 -13.65
C SER A 72 -6.78 5.83 -12.43
N PHE A 73 -6.57 4.73 -11.71
CA PHE A 73 -7.32 4.48 -10.49
C PHE A 73 -6.73 5.19 -9.27
N LEU A 74 -5.54 5.77 -9.40
CA LEU A 74 -4.90 6.51 -8.32
C LEU A 74 -5.41 7.94 -8.37
N THR A 75 -6.50 8.20 -7.65
CA THR A 75 -7.22 9.47 -7.77
C THR A 75 -6.84 10.50 -6.72
N GLU A 76 -6.22 10.07 -5.64
CA GLU A 76 -5.91 10.98 -4.55
C GLU A 76 -4.65 10.56 -3.81
N LYS A 77 -3.76 11.51 -3.54
CA LYS A 77 -2.62 11.26 -2.69
C LYS A 77 -3.00 11.64 -1.27
N VAL A 78 -3.11 10.63 -0.40
CA VAL A 78 -3.53 10.83 0.97
C VAL A 78 -2.41 11.36 1.85
N GLY A 79 -1.18 10.91 1.60
CA GLY A 79 -0.04 11.31 2.40
C GLY A 79 1.22 10.60 1.95
N LYS A 80 2.20 10.60 2.85
CA LYS A 80 3.50 10.04 2.54
C LYS A 80 3.96 9.19 3.70
N LEU A 81 4.59 8.06 3.42
CA LEU A 81 5.16 7.23 4.46
C LEU A 81 6.55 7.72 4.83
N THR A 82 6.95 7.49 6.07
CA THR A 82 8.32 7.78 6.49
C THR A 82 9.25 6.73 5.88
N SER A 83 10.54 7.03 5.85
CA SER A 83 11.52 6.07 5.35
C SER A 83 11.54 4.79 6.18
N THR A 84 11.29 4.89 7.48
CA THR A 84 11.20 3.72 8.36
C THR A 84 10.01 2.84 7.98
N GLN A 85 8.87 3.45 7.70
CA GLN A 85 7.67 2.72 7.29
C GLN A 85 7.88 2.03 5.94
N ILE A 86 8.50 2.73 4.98
CA ILE A 86 8.80 2.16 3.68
C ILE A 86 9.76 0.97 3.82
N GLU A 87 10.78 1.11 4.68
CA GLU A 87 11.73 0.04 4.91
C GLU A 87 11.06 -1.17 5.55
N SER A 88 10.17 -0.95 6.51
CA SER A 88 9.42 -2.05 7.12
C SER A 88 8.54 -2.78 6.12
N ILE A 89 7.90 -2.06 5.22
CA ILE A 89 7.08 -2.68 4.17
C ILE A 89 7.97 -3.46 3.21
N SER A 90 9.13 -2.92 2.84
CA SER A 90 10.08 -3.61 1.98
C SER A 90 10.56 -4.91 2.61
N ASP A 91 10.87 -4.88 3.91
CA ASP A 91 11.27 -6.07 4.64
C ASP A 91 10.14 -7.10 4.68
N GLY A 92 8.92 -6.65 4.89
CA GLY A 92 7.75 -7.52 4.87
C GLY A 92 7.55 -8.18 3.52
N LEU A 93 7.75 -7.45 2.44
CA LEU A 93 7.66 -7.99 1.09
C LEU A 93 8.76 -9.02 0.83
N ARG A 94 9.98 -8.77 1.29
CA ARG A 94 11.06 -9.75 1.17
C ARG A 94 10.72 -11.03 1.91
N LEU A 95 10.15 -10.89 3.09
CA LEU A 95 9.75 -12.05 3.88
C LEU A 95 8.68 -12.89 3.17
N VAL A 96 7.62 -12.23 2.71
CA VAL A 96 6.50 -12.92 2.06
C VAL A 96 6.91 -13.56 0.75
N MET A 97 7.80 -12.93 0.00
CA MET A 97 8.22 -13.40 -1.32
C MET A 97 9.53 -14.20 -1.29
N SER A 98 10.14 -14.37 -0.13
CA SER A 98 11.42 -15.07 0.02
C SER A 98 12.54 -14.43 -0.81
N LEU A 99 12.61 -13.12 -0.79
CA LEU A 99 13.64 -12.39 -1.52
C LEU A 99 14.86 -12.07 -0.67
#